data_59678add0f5fd13aa71e4efa45602405
#
_entry.id   59678add0f5fd13aa71e4efa45602405
#
_cell.length_a   1.000
_cell.length_b   1.000
_cell.length_c   1.000
_cell.angle_alpha   90.00
_cell.angle_beta   90.00
_cell.angle_gamma   90.00
#
_symmetry.space_group_name_H-M   'P 1'
#
loop_
_entity.id
_entity.type
_entity.pdbx_description
1 polymer ?
#
loop_
_entity_poly.entity_id
_entity_poly.type
_entity_poly.pdbx_seq_one_letter_code
_entity_poly.pdbx_strand_id
1 'polypeptide(L)'
;MDALMLPLNWQRVRLGDIGKPCMCKRVMKHQTTRYGEIPFYKIGTFGNTADAFISKKLFLEYKTKYSFPKKGDILISASGTIGRAVIYDGKPAYFQDSNIVWIDNDETLVKNDFLFYAYSNVKWNTEHTTILRLYNDNFRNTLIPLPSLNEQIAIANILSALDNEITSLKNKKRQFENIKKALNHDLMSAKIRVLEK
;
A
#
# COMPACT_ATOMS: atom_id res chain seq x y z
N MET A 1 -19.35 16.74 1.21
CA MET A 1 -18.84 16.02 2.40
C MET A 1 -18.19 17.06 3.28
N ASP A 2 -18.79 17.31 4.41
CA ASP A 2 -18.28 18.26 5.38
C ASP A 2 -16.89 17.83 5.83
N ALA A 3 -15.99 18.80 5.98
CA ALA A 3 -14.68 18.54 6.56
C ALA A 3 -14.92 17.96 7.96
N LEU A 4 -14.57 16.69 8.15
CA LEU A 4 -14.59 16.05 9.45
C LEU A 4 -13.87 16.99 10.41
N MET A 5 -14.60 17.59 11.33
CA MET A 5 -14.00 18.40 12.39
C MET A 5 -13.13 17.46 13.22
N LEU A 6 -11.82 17.75 13.26
CA LEU A 6 -10.91 17.01 14.14
C LEU A 6 -11.36 17.21 15.59
N PRO A 7 -11.17 16.20 16.46
CA PRO A 7 -11.33 16.40 17.89
C PRO A 7 -10.52 17.62 18.36
N LEU A 8 -11.05 18.38 19.32
CA LEU A 8 -10.45 19.65 19.77
C LEU A 8 -8.99 19.54 20.26
N ASN A 9 -8.58 18.35 20.66
CA ASN A 9 -7.22 18.03 21.14
C ASN A 9 -6.26 17.52 20.06
N TRP A 10 -6.75 17.32 18.80
CA TRP A 10 -5.89 16.86 17.71
C TRP A 10 -5.27 18.03 16.97
N GLN A 11 -3.99 17.96 16.77
CA GLN A 11 -3.23 18.86 15.90
C GLN A 11 -3.13 18.31 14.48
N ARG A 12 -2.47 19.04 13.61
CA ARG A 12 -2.05 18.58 12.27
C ARG A 12 -0.54 18.70 12.16
N VAL A 13 0.06 17.76 11.46
CA VAL A 13 1.49 17.75 11.17
C VAL A 13 1.71 17.58 9.66
N ARG A 14 2.75 18.20 9.12
CA ARG A 14 3.16 17.96 7.73
C ARG A 14 3.94 16.66 7.63
N LEU A 15 3.81 15.95 6.53
CA LEU A 15 4.61 14.75 6.29
C LEU A 15 6.12 15.04 6.31
N GLY A 16 6.53 16.22 5.86
CA GLY A 16 7.92 16.65 5.89
C GLY A 16 8.49 16.90 7.30
N ASP A 17 7.63 17.05 8.31
CA ASP A 17 8.03 17.25 9.70
C ASP A 17 8.20 15.90 10.45
N ILE A 18 7.69 14.79 9.90
CA ILE A 18 7.85 13.44 10.47
C ILE A 18 8.95 12.63 9.80
N GLY A 19 9.47 13.08 8.67
CA GLY A 19 10.54 12.41 7.95
C GLY A 19 10.82 13.00 6.58
N LYS A 20 11.76 12.39 5.87
CA LYS A 20 12.16 12.83 4.53
C LYS A 20 11.44 12.02 3.45
N PRO A 21 10.93 12.67 2.38
CA PRO A 21 10.49 11.94 1.19
C PRO A 21 11.65 11.14 0.59
N CYS A 22 11.41 9.87 0.36
CA CYS A 22 12.38 8.92 -0.18
C CYS A 22 11.79 8.18 -1.38
N MET A 23 12.68 7.72 -2.26
CA MET A 23 12.37 6.84 -3.38
C MET A 23 13.58 5.96 -3.68
N CYS A 24 13.36 4.82 -4.33
CA CYS A 24 14.43 3.95 -4.79
C CYS A 24 15.24 4.58 -5.94
N LYS A 25 16.47 4.14 -6.13
CA LYS A 25 17.27 4.48 -7.31
C LYS A 25 16.60 3.94 -8.56
N ARG A 26 16.62 4.74 -9.65
CA ARG A 26 16.04 4.36 -10.94
C ARG A 26 16.68 3.08 -11.48
N VAL A 27 15.81 2.16 -11.85
CA VAL A 27 16.15 0.96 -12.62
C VAL A 27 15.82 1.21 -14.09
N MET A 28 16.80 1.01 -14.97
CA MET A 28 16.63 1.19 -16.41
C MET A 28 15.94 -0.01 -17.04
N LYS A 29 15.25 0.19 -18.18
CA LYS A 29 14.50 -0.87 -18.87
C LYS A 29 15.35 -2.11 -19.16
N HIS A 30 16.61 -1.92 -19.59
CA HIS A 30 17.54 -3.02 -19.88
C HIS A 30 18.03 -3.80 -18.66
N GLN A 31 17.79 -3.28 -17.45
CA GLN A 31 18.11 -3.93 -16.18
C GLN A 31 16.93 -4.77 -15.65
N THR A 32 15.81 -4.78 -16.35
CA THR A 32 14.61 -5.55 -15.98
C THR A 32 14.42 -6.73 -16.90
N THR A 33 13.84 -7.80 -16.36
CA THR A 33 13.49 -9.03 -17.08
C THR A 33 12.04 -9.40 -16.80
N ARG A 34 11.44 -10.27 -17.62
CA ARG A 34 10.07 -10.78 -17.40
C ARG A 34 9.99 -11.79 -16.24
N TYR A 35 11.11 -12.45 -15.94
CA TYR A 35 11.22 -13.46 -14.90
C TYR A 35 12.52 -13.21 -14.15
N GLY A 36 12.55 -13.44 -12.85
CA GLY A 36 13.76 -13.22 -12.06
C GLY A 36 13.54 -13.45 -10.58
N GLU A 37 14.57 -13.17 -9.80
CA GLU A 37 14.58 -13.45 -8.37
C GLU A 37 13.90 -12.33 -7.54
N ILE A 38 14.08 -11.07 -7.94
CA ILE A 38 13.62 -9.92 -7.18
C ILE A 38 12.49 -9.22 -7.93
N PRO A 39 11.25 -9.24 -7.43
CA PRO A 39 10.14 -8.51 -8.02
C PRO A 39 10.44 -7.01 -8.13
N PHE A 40 10.15 -6.43 -9.30
CA PHE A 40 10.24 -4.99 -9.54
C PHE A 40 8.83 -4.43 -9.74
N TYR A 41 8.36 -3.70 -8.76
CA TYR A 41 7.03 -3.09 -8.78
C TYR A 41 7.06 -1.75 -9.51
N LYS A 42 6.34 -1.68 -10.62
CA LYS A 42 6.02 -0.46 -11.35
C LYS A 42 4.70 0.11 -10.83
N ILE A 43 4.38 1.34 -11.19
CA ILE A 43 3.13 1.96 -10.76
C ILE A 43 1.88 1.11 -11.12
N GLY A 44 1.88 0.46 -12.27
CA GLY A 44 0.75 -0.39 -12.68
C GLY A 44 0.62 -1.71 -11.92
N THR A 45 1.70 -2.18 -11.28
CA THR A 45 1.71 -3.44 -10.51
C THR A 45 1.83 -3.21 -9.00
N PHE A 46 1.94 -1.96 -8.57
CA PHE A 46 2.08 -1.62 -7.15
C PHE A 46 0.86 -2.07 -6.32
N GLY A 47 1.12 -2.84 -5.27
CA GLY A 47 0.07 -3.47 -4.44
C GLY A 47 -0.59 -4.70 -5.06
N ASN A 48 -0.06 -5.21 -6.20
CA ASN A 48 -0.53 -6.40 -6.90
C ASN A 48 0.64 -7.35 -7.19
N THR A 49 0.52 -8.19 -8.22
CA THR A 49 1.59 -9.09 -8.66
C THR A 49 2.54 -8.36 -9.61
N ALA A 50 3.85 -8.45 -9.36
CA ALA A 50 4.87 -7.89 -10.23
C ALA A 50 4.90 -8.62 -11.59
N ASP A 51 5.14 -7.86 -12.66
CA ASP A 51 5.30 -8.33 -14.04
C ASP A 51 6.71 -8.11 -14.59
N ALA A 52 7.60 -7.59 -13.75
CA ALA A 52 9.00 -7.35 -14.05
C ALA A 52 9.87 -7.70 -12.85
N PHE A 53 11.14 -8.02 -13.12
CA PHE A 53 12.09 -8.47 -12.11
C PHE A 53 13.45 -7.82 -12.36
N ILE A 54 14.28 -7.75 -11.32
CA ILE A 54 15.68 -7.36 -11.39
C ILE A 54 16.57 -8.48 -10.82
N SER A 55 17.84 -8.48 -11.18
CA SER A 55 18.80 -9.45 -10.63
C SER A 55 19.07 -9.18 -9.14
N LYS A 56 19.35 -10.25 -8.40
CA LYS A 56 19.76 -10.16 -6.99
C LYS A 56 21.01 -9.30 -6.80
N LYS A 57 21.96 -9.36 -7.76
CA LYS A 57 23.18 -8.52 -7.75
C LYS A 57 22.82 -7.03 -7.76
N LEU A 58 21.96 -6.60 -8.70
CA LEU A 58 21.52 -5.20 -8.80
C LEU A 58 20.74 -4.76 -7.56
N PHE A 59 19.85 -5.63 -7.06
CA PHE A 59 19.10 -5.38 -5.84
C PHE A 59 20.01 -5.11 -4.64
N LEU A 60 20.98 -5.98 -4.39
CA LEU A 60 21.90 -5.81 -3.27
C LEU A 60 22.77 -4.56 -3.42
N GLU A 61 23.26 -4.30 -4.62
CA GLU A 61 24.03 -3.08 -4.91
C GLU A 61 23.21 -1.82 -4.62
N TYR A 62 21.99 -1.74 -5.14
CA TYR A 62 21.16 -0.54 -5.00
C TYR A 62 20.64 -0.36 -3.59
N LYS A 63 20.25 -1.45 -2.92
CA LYS A 63 19.81 -1.41 -1.52
C LYS A 63 20.90 -0.90 -0.58
N THR A 64 22.17 -1.21 -0.86
CA THR A 64 23.31 -0.78 -0.01
C THR A 64 23.70 0.67 -0.28
N LYS A 65 23.64 1.12 -1.55
CA LYS A 65 24.17 2.44 -1.96
C LYS A 65 23.15 3.56 -1.91
N TYR A 66 21.87 3.27 -1.97
CA TYR A 66 20.79 4.26 -2.12
C TYR A 66 19.68 4.08 -1.11
N SER A 67 18.78 5.07 -1.04
CA SER A 67 17.58 4.97 -0.21
C SER A 67 16.77 3.73 -0.56
N PHE A 68 16.39 2.99 0.47
CA PHE A 68 15.60 1.79 0.35
C PHE A 68 14.67 1.67 1.56
N PRO A 69 13.40 1.25 1.39
CA PRO A 69 12.46 1.19 2.50
C PRO A 69 12.83 0.12 3.52
N LYS A 70 12.53 0.40 4.78
CA LYS A 70 12.61 -0.56 5.89
C LYS A 70 11.29 -1.32 6.02
N LYS A 71 11.34 -2.51 6.62
CA LYS A 71 10.11 -3.23 6.98
C LYS A 71 9.22 -2.35 7.86
N GLY A 72 7.95 -2.22 7.50
CA GLY A 72 6.99 -1.35 8.17
C GLY A 72 6.85 0.04 7.54
N ASP A 73 7.75 0.46 6.63
CA ASP A 73 7.57 1.71 5.90
C ASP A 73 6.32 1.68 5.03
N ILE A 74 5.65 2.82 4.95
CA ILE A 74 4.44 2.97 4.13
C ILE A 74 4.81 3.58 2.78
N LEU A 75 4.81 2.75 1.75
CA LEU A 75 5.02 3.19 0.39
C LEU A 75 3.70 3.68 -0.20
N ILE A 76 3.76 4.75 -0.98
CA ILE A 76 2.59 5.27 -1.70
C ILE A 76 2.86 5.47 -3.19
N SER A 77 1.80 5.38 -3.98
CA SER A 77 1.83 5.76 -5.39
C SER A 77 1.81 7.28 -5.54
N ALA A 78 2.81 7.83 -6.23
CA ALA A 78 2.94 9.26 -6.53
C ALA A 78 2.45 9.63 -7.94
N SER A 79 1.94 8.66 -8.71
CA SER A 79 1.33 8.86 -10.03
C SER A 79 0.22 7.83 -10.29
N GLY A 80 -0.58 8.02 -11.31
CA GLY A 80 -1.75 7.18 -11.58
C GLY A 80 -2.80 7.32 -10.48
N THR A 81 -3.13 6.25 -9.77
CA THR A 81 -3.99 6.31 -8.57
C THR A 81 -3.15 6.79 -7.39
N ILE A 82 -3.02 8.12 -7.25
CA ILE A 82 -2.20 8.75 -6.21
C ILE A 82 -2.71 8.39 -4.82
N GLY A 83 -1.76 8.12 -3.89
CA GLY A 83 -2.06 7.83 -2.49
C GLY A 83 -2.42 6.38 -2.20
N ARG A 84 -2.34 5.45 -3.18
CA ARG A 84 -2.42 4.02 -2.85
C ARG A 84 -1.27 3.67 -1.93
N ALA A 85 -1.59 3.25 -0.70
CA ALA A 85 -0.63 2.89 0.32
C ALA A 85 -0.39 1.38 0.37
N VAL A 86 0.85 0.98 0.60
CA VAL A 86 1.27 -0.41 0.81
C VAL A 86 2.32 -0.43 1.92
N ILE A 87 2.12 -1.28 2.92
CA ILE A 87 3.11 -1.53 3.96
C ILE A 87 4.19 -2.44 3.38
N TYR A 88 5.45 -2.03 3.45
CA TYR A 88 6.55 -2.89 3.03
C TYR A 88 6.78 -4.00 4.04
N ASP A 89 6.62 -5.25 3.61
CA ASP A 89 6.70 -6.44 4.47
C ASP A 89 8.14 -6.91 4.78
N GLY A 90 9.13 -6.24 4.19
CA GLY A 90 10.56 -6.57 4.35
C GLY A 90 11.08 -7.65 3.41
N LYS A 91 10.22 -8.27 2.59
CA LYS A 91 10.68 -9.26 1.61
C LYS A 91 11.48 -8.61 0.48
N PRO A 92 12.41 -9.34 -0.15
CA PRO A 92 13.15 -8.82 -1.29
C PRO A 92 12.21 -8.37 -2.43
N ALA A 93 12.17 -7.07 -2.67
CA ALA A 93 11.41 -6.43 -3.73
C ALA A 93 12.05 -5.09 -4.07
N TYR A 94 11.82 -4.55 -5.26
CA TYR A 94 12.30 -3.23 -5.65
C TYR A 94 11.17 -2.40 -6.26
N PHE A 95 11.27 -1.08 -6.15
CA PHE A 95 10.16 -0.18 -6.44
C PHE A 95 10.58 0.88 -7.45
N GLN A 96 9.65 1.22 -8.36
CA GLN A 96 9.88 2.21 -9.40
C GLN A 96 10.09 3.60 -8.79
N ASP A 97 11.22 4.22 -9.11
CA ASP A 97 11.55 5.58 -8.71
C ASP A 97 10.49 6.61 -9.12
N SER A 98 10.39 7.69 -8.37
CA SER A 98 9.50 8.84 -8.64
C SER A 98 8.00 8.52 -8.70
N ASN A 99 7.60 7.26 -8.88
CA ASN A 99 6.21 6.82 -8.94
C ASN A 99 5.78 6.10 -7.66
N ILE A 100 6.73 5.53 -6.92
CA ILE A 100 6.51 4.90 -5.62
C ILE A 100 7.49 5.55 -4.65
N VAL A 101 6.93 6.20 -3.64
CA VAL A 101 7.68 7.02 -2.67
C VAL A 101 7.24 6.68 -1.26
N TRP A 102 8.02 7.08 -0.26
CA TRP A 102 7.66 6.97 1.15
C TRP A 102 8.27 8.12 1.95
N ILE A 103 7.82 8.29 3.19
CA ILE A 103 8.49 9.13 4.20
C ILE A 103 9.39 8.21 5.03
N ASP A 104 10.68 8.53 5.14
CA ASP A 104 11.60 7.87 6.09
C ASP A 104 11.27 8.37 7.49
N ASN A 105 10.26 7.75 8.10
CA ASN A 105 9.68 8.09 9.40
C ASN A 105 10.41 7.31 10.51
N ASP A 106 10.81 7.99 11.59
CA ASP A 106 11.44 7.37 12.75
C ASP A 106 10.45 6.91 13.83
N GLU A 107 9.15 7.13 13.58
CA GLU A 107 8.03 6.79 14.46
C GLU A 107 8.02 7.46 15.84
N THR A 108 8.81 8.51 16.04
CA THR A 108 8.81 9.26 17.30
C THR A 108 7.55 10.10 17.46
N LEU A 109 7.03 10.66 16.38
CA LEU A 109 5.87 11.54 16.37
C LEU A 109 4.62 10.86 15.78
N VAL A 110 4.79 10.06 14.74
CA VAL A 110 3.70 9.37 14.03
C VAL A 110 4.07 7.90 13.85
N LYS A 111 3.20 6.99 14.30
CA LYS A 111 3.36 5.55 14.10
C LYS A 111 3.02 5.16 12.66
N ASN A 112 3.83 4.30 12.04
CA ASN A 112 3.62 3.84 10.67
C ASN A 112 2.27 3.13 10.49
N ASP A 113 1.84 2.32 11.45
CA ASP A 113 0.54 1.66 11.40
C ASP A 113 -0.61 2.68 11.37
N PHE A 114 -0.52 3.78 12.11
CA PHE A 114 -1.48 4.88 12.04
C PHE A 114 -1.35 5.64 10.71
N LEU A 115 -0.12 5.93 10.26
CA LEU A 115 0.17 6.64 9.02
C LEU A 115 -0.46 5.95 7.80
N PHE A 116 -0.45 4.61 7.77
CA PHE A 116 -1.10 3.83 6.74
C PHE A 116 -2.58 4.17 6.59
N TYR A 117 -3.31 4.25 7.69
CA TYR A 117 -4.73 4.62 7.70
C TYR A 117 -4.95 6.12 7.48
N ALA A 118 -4.06 6.96 8.00
CA ALA A 118 -4.13 8.41 7.78
C ALA A 118 -4.07 8.75 6.29
N TYR A 119 -3.25 8.05 5.50
CA TYR A 119 -3.11 8.27 4.06
C TYR A 119 -4.41 8.05 3.27
N SER A 120 -5.32 7.18 3.72
CA SER A 120 -6.62 6.98 3.07
C SER A 120 -7.56 8.19 3.17
N ASN A 121 -7.31 9.07 4.14
CA ASN A 121 -8.11 10.27 4.40
C ASN A 121 -7.45 11.57 3.91
N VAL A 122 -6.27 11.48 3.30
CA VAL A 122 -5.53 12.65 2.79
C VAL A 122 -6.15 13.12 1.49
N LYS A 123 -6.37 14.44 1.39
CA LYS A 123 -6.59 15.12 0.10
C LYS A 123 -5.23 15.46 -0.49
N TRP A 124 -4.77 14.62 -1.41
CA TRP A 124 -3.49 14.83 -2.06
C TRP A 124 -3.54 16.06 -2.96
N ASN A 125 -2.68 17.05 -2.69
CA ASN A 125 -2.53 18.20 -3.57
C ASN A 125 -1.67 17.78 -4.77
N THR A 126 -2.31 17.69 -5.92
CA THR A 126 -1.69 17.26 -7.18
C THR A 126 -1.70 18.41 -8.17
N GLU A 127 -0.59 18.67 -8.82
CA GLU A 127 -0.53 19.66 -9.87
C GLU A 127 -1.12 19.09 -11.16
N HIS A 128 -2.01 19.86 -11.78
CA HIS A 128 -2.62 19.55 -13.07
C HIS A 128 -1.66 19.91 -14.21
N THR A 129 -0.67 19.04 -14.41
CA THR A 129 0.07 18.97 -15.68
C THR A 129 -0.54 17.87 -16.54
N THR A 130 0.02 17.59 -17.71
CA THR A 130 -0.44 16.53 -18.62
C THR A 130 -0.59 15.16 -17.95
N ILE A 131 0.14 14.91 -16.84
CA ILE A 131 0.04 13.70 -16.02
C ILE A 131 -0.14 14.12 -14.56
N LEU A 132 -1.22 13.66 -13.93
CA LEU A 132 -1.45 13.89 -12.50
C LEU A 132 -0.33 13.25 -11.67
N ARG A 133 0.39 14.06 -10.89
CA ARG A 133 1.55 13.62 -10.12
C ARG A 133 1.62 14.31 -8.76
N LEU A 134 2.07 13.55 -7.77
CA LEU A 134 2.44 14.07 -6.45
C LEU A 134 3.94 14.40 -6.47
N TYR A 135 4.26 15.69 -6.44
CA TYR A 135 5.64 16.17 -6.35
C TYR A 135 6.13 16.19 -4.90
N ASN A 136 7.46 16.17 -4.71
CA ASN A 136 8.06 16.11 -3.38
C ASN A 136 7.59 17.24 -2.45
N ASP A 137 7.44 18.47 -2.95
CA ASP A 137 7.00 19.59 -2.13
C ASP A 137 5.52 19.45 -1.71
N ASN A 138 4.65 18.98 -2.62
CA ASN A 138 3.27 18.69 -2.29
C ASN A 138 3.17 17.53 -1.30
N PHE A 139 4.02 16.50 -1.46
CA PHE A 139 4.09 15.39 -0.53
C PHE A 139 4.55 15.86 0.86
N ARG A 140 5.64 16.62 0.95
CA ARG A 140 6.15 17.17 2.22
C ARG A 140 5.15 18.06 2.94
N ASN A 141 4.43 18.91 2.19
CA ASN A 141 3.48 19.87 2.75
C ASN A 141 2.08 19.27 3.02
N THR A 142 1.87 18.00 2.69
CA THR A 142 0.62 17.31 2.99
C THR A 142 0.42 17.21 4.49
N LEU A 143 -0.76 17.64 4.94
CA LEU A 143 -1.15 17.63 6.36
C LEU A 143 -1.91 16.34 6.71
N ILE A 144 -1.53 15.73 7.81
CA ILE A 144 -2.24 14.62 8.43
C ILE A 144 -2.68 14.99 9.86
N PRO A 145 -3.75 14.37 10.40
CA PRO A 145 -4.11 14.53 11.79
C PRO A 145 -3.02 13.94 12.70
N LEU A 146 -2.82 14.57 13.85
CA LEU A 146 -1.84 14.16 14.85
C LEU A 146 -2.53 13.92 16.20
N PRO A 147 -3.10 12.73 16.43
CA PRO A 147 -3.51 12.28 17.76
C PRO A 147 -2.29 12.05 18.67
N SER A 148 -2.51 11.84 19.95
CA SER A 148 -1.45 11.32 20.85
C SER A 148 -0.99 9.92 20.40
N LEU A 149 0.23 9.52 20.73
CA LEU A 149 0.77 8.20 20.34
C LEU A 149 -0.13 7.05 20.79
N ASN A 150 -0.72 7.14 21.99
CA ASN A 150 -1.63 6.11 22.49
C ASN A 150 -2.92 6.02 21.64
N GLU A 151 -3.48 7.17 21.22
CA GLU A 151 -4.64 7.21 20.34
C GLU A 151 -4.28 6.67 18.93
N GLN A 152 -3.10 7.01 18.40
CA GLN A 152 -2.62 6.47 17.12
C GLN A 152 -2.57 4.93 17.14
N ILE A 153 -2.00 4.35 18.21
CA ILE A 153 -1.92 2.89 18.39
C ILE A 153 -3.33 2.29 18.50
N ALA A 154 -4.21 2.89 19.28
CA ALA A 154 -5.58 2.41 19.47
C ALA A 154 -6.37 2.45 18.13
N ILE A 155 -6.28 3.54 17.37
CA ILE A 155 -6.91 3.70 16.07
C ILE A 155 -6.40 2.65 15.09
N ALA A 156 -5.07 2.48 14.99
CA ALA A 156 -4.46 1.51 14.09
C ALA A 156 -4.89 0.07 14.42
N ASN A 157 -4.92 -0.28 15.70
CA ASN A 157 -5.35 -1.61 16.15
C ASN A 157 -6.83 -1.89 15.80
N ILE A 158 -7.73 -0.93 16.01
CA ILE A 158 -9.15 -1.09 15.66
C ILE A 158 -9.32 -1.29 14.16
N LEU A 159 -8.69 -0.42 13.36
CA LEU A 159 -8.80 -0.49 11.89
C LEU A 159 -8.16 -1.76 11.32
N SER A 160 -7.01 -2.18 11.85
CA SER A 160 -6.36 -3.43 11.46
C SER A 160 -7.21 -4.66 11.81
N ALA A 161 -7.86 -4.67 12.97
CA ALA A 161 -8.79 -5.75 13.34
C ALA A 161 -9.97 -5.83 12.36
N LEU A 162 -10.54 -4.69 11.95
CA LEU A 162 -11.60 -4.62 10.95
C LEU A 162 -11.14 -5.11 9.57
N ASP A 163 -9.94 -4.74 9.12
CA ASP A 163 -9.37 -5.21 7.85
C ASP A 163 -9.17 -6.73 7.85
N ASN A 164 -8.72 -7.29 8.97
CA ASN A 164 -8.58 -8.73 9.14
C ASN A 164 -9.94 -9.45 9.07
N GLU A 165 -10.98 -8.91 9.71
CA GLU A 165 -12.33 -9.47 9.66
C GLU A 165 -12.92 -9.37 8.24
N ILE A 166 -12.79 -8.23 7.58
CA ILE A 166 -13.20 -8.04 6.19
C ILE A 166 -12.52 -9.06 5.28
N THR A 167 -11.23 -9.30 5.47
CA THR A 167 -10.46 -10.28 4.70
C THR A 167 -10.94 -11.70 4.94
N SER A 168 -11.24 -12.06 6.20
CA SER A 168 -11.82 -13.35 6.61
C SER A 168 -13.16 -13.58 5.93
N LEU A 169 -14.05 -12.58 6.00
CA LEU A 169 -15.39 -12.66 5.39
C LEU A 169 -15.33 -12.77 3.86
N LYS A 170 -14.43 -12.04 3.21
CA LYS A 170 -14.20 -12.18 1.75
C LYS A 170 -13.75 -13.59 1.38
N ASN A 171 -12.87 -14.20 2.16
CA ASN A 171 -12.42 -15.57 1.95
C ASN A 171 -13.55 -16.58 2.15
N LYS A 172 -14.35 -16.45 3.21
CA LYS A 172 -15.54 -17.29 3.44
C LYS A 172 -16.54 -17.17 2.28
N LYS A 173 -16.85 -15.95 1.84
CA LYS A 173 -17.72 -15.71 0.68
C LYS A 173 -17.21 -16.46 -0.55
N ARG A 174 -15.91 -16.32 -0.88
CA ARG A 174 -15.30 -17.04 -2.02
C ARG A 174 -15.42 -18.56 -1.90
N GLN A 175 -15.22 -19.11 -0.70
CA GLN A 175 -15.40 -20.54 -0.44
C GLN A 175 -16.83 -20.98 -0.71
N PHE A 176 -17.83 -20.27 -0.20
CA PHE A 176 -19.25 -20.57 -0.45
C PHE A 176 -19.63 -20.44 -1.93
N GLU A 177 -19.09 -19.44 -2.64
CA GLU A 177 -19.30 -19.31 -4.08
C GLU A 177 -18.72 -20.50 -4.86
N ASN A 178 -17.56 -21.01 -4.46
CA ASN A 178 -16.97 -22.22 -5.05
C ASN A 178 -17.80 -23.47 -4.75
N ILE A 179 -18.26 -23.65 -3.51
CA ILE A 179 -19.17 -24.76 -3.11
C ILE A 179 -20.46 -24.68 -3.92
N LYS A 180 -21.07 -23.48 -4.02
CA LYS A 180 -22.30 -23.29 -4.82
C LYS A 180 -22.08 -23.68 -6.28
N LYS A 181 -20.94 -23.29 -6.89
CA LYS A 181 -20.61 -23.66 -8.28
C LYS A 181 -20.47 -25.18 -8.43
N ALA A 182 -19.75 -25.85 -7.53
CA ALA A 182 -19.57 -27.29 -7.56
C ALA A 182 -20.92 -28.03 -7.41
N LEU A 183 -21.71 -27.65 -6.40
CA LEU A 183 -23.03 -28.25 -6.17
C LEU A 183 -23.96 -28.03 -7.35
N ASN A 184 -24.02 -26.84 -7.91
CA ASN A 184 -24.82 -26.56 -9.10
C ASN A 184 -24.41 -27.45 -10.28
N HIS A 185 -23.10 -27.62 -10.50
CA HIS A 185 -22.57 -28.51 -11.55
C HIS A 185 -23.03 -29.96 -11.30
N ASP A 186 -22.91 -30.47 -10.07
CA ASP A 186 -23.24 -31.85 -9.72
C ASP A 186 -24.74 -32.11 -9.80
N LEU A 187 -25.58 -31.16 -9.39
CA LEU A 187 -27.05 -31.24 -9.54
C LEU A 187 -27.46 -31.19 -11.01
N MET A 188 -26.93 -30.26 -11.79
CA MET A 188 -27.28 -30.11 -13.21
C MET A 188 -26.76 -31.25 -14.09
N SER A 189 -25.66 -31.91 -13.68
CA SER A 189 -25.10 -33.09 -14.35
C SER A 189 -25.73 -34.41 -13.86
N ALA A 190 -26.75 -34.36 -13.01
CA ALA A 190 -27.43 -35.50 -12.39
C ALA A 190 -26.51 -36.46 -11.60
N LYS A 191 -25.34 -35.98 -11.16
CA LYS A 191 -24.45 -36.74 -10.26
C LYS A 191 -25.05 -36.88 -8.86
N ILE A 192 -25.80 -35.85 -8.42
CA ILE A 192 -26.58 -35.87 -7.16
C ILE A 192 -28.04 -35.76 -7.52
N ARG A 193 -28.89 -36.67 -6.99
CA ARG A 193 -30.34 -36.61 -7.12
C ARG A 193 -30.95 -36.01 -5.87
N VAL A 194 -31.86 -35.05 -6.05
CA VAL A 194 -32.50 -34.33 -4.94
C VAL A 194 -33.77 -35.03 -4.49
N LEU A 195 -34.39 -35.85 -5.37
CA LEU A 195 -35.61 -36.59 -5.09
C LEU A 195 -35.34 -38.08 -5.24
N GLU A 196 -35.46 -38.82 -4.14
CA GLU A 196 -35.67 -40.26 -4.19
C GLU A 196 -37.14 -40.54 -4.43
N LYS A 197 -37.43 -41.55 -5.28
CA LYS A 197 -38.79 -42.00 -5.50
C LYS A 197 -39.27 -42.80 -4.31
#